data_01b56d7a4fa0fd6fdd6f8e1d8575aa6f
#
_entry.id   01b56d7a4fa0fd6fdd6f8e1d8575aa6f
#
_cell.length_a   1.000
_cell.length_b   1.000
_cell.length_c   1.000
_cell.angle_alpha   90.00
_cell.angle_beta   90.00
_cell.angle_gamma   90.00
#
_symmetry.space_group_name_H-M   'P 1'
#
loop_
_entity.id
_entity.type
_entity.pdbx_description
1 polymer ?
#
loop_
_entity_poly.entity_id
_entity_poly.type
_entity_poly.pdbx_seq_one_letter_code
_entity_poly.pdbx_strand_id
1 'polypeptide(L)'
;MADPGSVRVVDEEISLVPYYPNEETALPWYQDPDVCRQVDNIDYVYTSERLNAMYTYLNTHGACYYISYRGVLVGDVSLRNSGELAIVICREYQNRHIGRRCIRAMLDLAREKGMERVTANIYSFNTQSRNMFLSLGFRETGGEWFALEL
;
A
#
# COMPACT_ATOMS: atom_id res chain seq x y z
N MET A 1 9.94 8.02 -18.35
CA MET A 1 9.75 7.57 -16.96
C MET A 1 8.68 8.44 -16.30
N ALA A 2 7.72 7.81 -15.62
CA ALA A 2 6.67 8.57 -14.95
C ALA A 2 7.23 9.30 -13.73
N ASP A 3 6.81 10.55 -13.53
CA ASP A 3 7.16 11.35 -12.37
C ASP A 3 6.41 10.78 -11.15
N PRO A 4 7.10 10.40 -10.04
CA PRO A 4 6.43 9.94 -8.83
C PRO A 4 5.47 10.98 -8.23
N GLY A 5 5.64 12.27 -8.57
CA GLY A 5 4.73 13.34 -8.14
C GLY A 5 3.47 13.46 -8.97
N SER A 6 3.28 12.64 -10.01
CA SER A 6 2.09 12.69 -10.87
C SER A 6 1.12 11.56 -10.57
N VAL A 7 -0.15 11.76 -10.94
CA VAL A 7 -1.17 10.71 -10.85
C VAL A 7 -0.78 9.55 -11.77
N ARG A 8 -0.89 8.32 -11.25
CA ARG A 8 -0.68 7.11 -12.05
C ARG A 8 -2.02 6.44 -12.29
N VAL A 9 -2.41 6.36 -13.54
CA VAL A 9 -3.64 5.67 -13.91
C VAL A 9 -3.35 4.16 -13.96
N VAL A 10 -4.09 3.39 -13.16
CA VAL A 10 -3.97 1.93 -13.13
C VAL A 10 -4.88 1.32 -14.19
N ASP A 11 -6.14 1.70 -14.18
CA ASP A 11 -7.15 1.26 -15.16
C ASP A 11 -8.33 2.25 -15.15
N GLU A 12 -9.45 1.86 -15.75
CA GLU A 12 -10.64 2.72 -15.83
C GLU A 12 -11.24 3.06 -14.47
N GLU A 13 -10.99 2.24 -13.46
CA GLU A 13 -11.59 2.39 -12.12
C GLU A 13 -10.61 2.96 -11.10
N ILE A 14 -9.30 2.73 -11.27
CA ILE A 14 -8.29 2.99 -10.25
C ILE A 14 -7.24 3.97 -10.74
N SER A 15 -6.97 4.98 -9.92
CA SER A 15 -5.84 5.89 -10.07
C SER A 15 -5.07 5.97 -8.76
N LEU A 16 -3.77 6.16 -8.84
CA LEU A 16 -2.91 6.40 -7.69
C LEU A 16 -2.60 7.89 -7.64
N VAL A 17 -3.04 8.54 -6.57
CA VAL A 17 -2.92 9.99 -6.39
C VAL A 17 -1.75 10.25 -5.43
N PRO A 18 -0.74 11.04 -5.83
CA PRO A 18 0.38 11.34 -4.94
C PRO A 18 -0.10 11.86 -3.60
N TYR A 19 0.53 11.42 -2.52
CA TYR A 19 0.16 11.80 -1.18
C TYR A 19 0.08 13.32 -1.02
N TYR A 20 -0.95 13.76 -0.34
CA TYR A 20 -1.12 15.11 0.20
C TYR A 20 -1.85 15.01 1.54
N PRO A 21 -1.68 15.96 2.46
CA PRO A 21 -2.39 15.92 3.73
C PRO A 21 -3.92 15.91 3.53
N ASN A 22 -4.55 14.84 3.96
CA ASN A 22 -6.01 14.65 3.88
C ASN A 22 -6.48 13.76 5.03
N GLU A 23 -6.22 14.21 6.24
CA GLU A 23 -6.52 13.47 7.46
C GLU A 23 -8.01 13.18 7.58
N GLU A 24 -8.85 14.12 7.20
CA GLU A 24 -10.30 13.96 7.29
C GLU A 24 -10.79 12.69 6.57
N THR A 25 -10.21 12.39 5.42
CA THR A 25 -10.56 11.19 4.65
C THR A 25 -9.81 9.95 5.14
N ALA A 26 -8.52 10.08 5.43
CA ALA A 26 -7.66 8.93 5.68
C ALA A 26 -7.72 8.41 7.13
N LEU A 27 -7.88 9.29 8.11
CA LEU A 27 -7.89 8.87 9.51
C LEU A 27 -8.96 7.80 9.81
N PRO A 28 -10.20 7.91 9.29
CA PRO A 28 -11.20 6.86 9.54
C PRO A 28 -10.74 5.45 9.12
N TRP A 29 -9.93 5.32 8.07
CA TRP A 29 -9.42 4.01 7.65
C TRP A 29 -8.57 3.36 8.76
N TYR A 30 -7.80 4.17 9.48
CA TYR A 30 -6.87 3.75 10.53
C TYR A 30 -7.50 3.79 11.92
N GLN A 31 -8.78 4.11 12.00
CA GLN A 31 -9.56 4.01 13.24
C GLN A 31 -10.46 2.77 13.25
N ASP A 32 -10.33 1.93 12.24
CA ASP A 32 -10.93 0.60 12.20
C ASP A 32 -9.96 -0.39 12.86
N PRO A 33 -10.35 -1.05 13.96
CA PRO A 33 -9.45 -1.98 14.66
C PRO A 33 -8.95 -3.13 13.80
N ASP A 34 -9.79 -3.62 12.88
CA ASP A 34 -9.40 -4.72 11.99
C ASP A 34 -8.32 -4.27 11.00
N VAL A 35 -8.44 -3.06 10.47
CA VAL A 35 -7.42 -2.49 9.58
C VAL A 35 -6.10 -2.30 10.34
N CYS A 36 -6.13 -1.75 11.55
CA CYS A 36 -4.92 -1.57 12.37
C CYS A 36 -4.24 -2.89 12.68
N ARG A 37 -5.02 -3.95 12.93
CA ARG A 37 -4.47 -5.28 13.14
C ARG A 37 -3.81 -5.83 11.87
N GLN A 38 -4.44 -5.64 10.72
CA GLN A 38 -3.89 -6.10 9.43
C GLN A 38 -2.59 -5.38 9.07
N VAL A 39 -2.52 -4.09 9.36
CA VAL A 39 -1.39 -3.24 8.94
C VAL A 39 -0.22 -3.32 9.91
N ASP A 40 -0.47 -3.25 11.21
CA ASP A 40 0.55 -3.09 12.24
C ASP A 40 0.50 -4.14 13.34
N ASN A 41 -0.46 -5.06 13.30
CA ASN A 41 -0.66 -6.06 14.35
C ASN A 41 -0.79 -5.39 15.73
N ILE A 42 -1.56 -4.31 15.80
CA ILE A 42 -1.82 -3.58 17.04
C ILE A 42 -3.30 -3.71 17.43
N ASP A 43 -3.57 -3.58 18.72
CA ASP A 43 -4.92 -3.69 19.29
C ASP A 43 -5.55 -2.32 19.63
N TYR A 44 -4.97 -1.25 19.10
CA TYR A 44 -5.47 0.12 19.26
C TYR A 44 -5.52 0.80 17.90
N VAL A 45 -6.22 1.94 17.81
CA VAL A 45 -6.37 2.66 16.55
C VAL A 45 -5.40 3.84 16.47
N TYR A 46 -5.18 4.34 15.24
CA TYR A 46 -4.28 5.47 15.04
C TYR A 46 -4.89 6.75 15.58
N THR A 47 -4.01 7.59 16.14
CA THR A 47 -4.29 9.00 16.38
C THR A 47 -3.95 9.79 15.13
N SER A 48 -4.42 11.04 15.07
CA SER A 48 -4.04 11.99 14.06
C SER A 48 -2.52 12.13 13.95
N GLU A 49 -1.83 12.24 15.09
CA GLU A 49 -0.37 12.38 15.13
C GLU A 49 0.33 11.18 14.53
N ARG A 50 -0.12 9.97 14.86
CA ARG A 50 0.47 8.74 14.32
C ARG A 50 0.25 8.62 12.82
N LEU A 51 -0.95 8.97 12.34
CA LEU A 51 -1.27 8.96 10.92
C LEU A 51 -0.33 9.89 10.14
N ASN A 52 -0.20 11.12 10.61
CA ASN A 52 0.62 12.12 9.95
C ASN A 52 2.11 11.74 9.97
N ALA A 53 2.59 11.16 11.07
CA ALA A 53 3.96 10.67 11.17
C ALA A 53 4.21 9.53 10.18
N MET A 54 3.27 8.62 10.02
CA MET A 54 3.36 7.51 9.07
C MET A 54 3.47 8.03 7.64
N TYR A 55 2.56 8.89 7.22
CA TYR A 55 2.57 9.42 5.85
C TYR A 55 3.81 10.27 5.56
N THR A 56 4.23 11.07 6.52
CA THR A 56 5.46 11.87 6.37
C THR A 56 6.66 10.95 6.13
N TYR A 57 6.76 9.88 6.93
CA TYR A 57 7.83 8.90 6.76
C TYR A 57 7.79 8.25 5.38
N LEU A 58 6.63 7.73 4.97
CA LEU A 58 6.49 7.04 3.69
C LEU A 58 6.76 7.96 2.51
N ASN A 59 6.27 9.19 2.57
CA ASN A 59 6.46 10.16 1.49
C ASN A 59 7.88 10.70 1.42
N THR A 60 8.60 10.72 2.54
CA THR A 60 10.00 11.17 2.59
C THR A 60 10.96 10.07 2.13
N HIS A 61 10.64 8.80 2.41
CA HIS A 61 11.52 7.66 2.14
C HIS A 61 11.15 6.87 0.89
N GLY A 62 10.25 7.37 0.09
CA GLY A 62 9.83 6.71 -1.14
C GLY A 62 8.65 7.40 -1.79
N ALA A 63 7.88 6.62 -2.54
CA ALA A 63 6.66 7.07 -3.20
C ALA A 63 5.44 6.61 -2.40
N CYS A 64 4.56 7.55 -2.06
CA CYS A 64 3.34 7.27 -1.33
C CYS A 64 2.15 7.84 -2.09
N TYR A 65 1.11 7.01 -2.28
CA TYR A 65 -0.08 7.38 -3.04
C TYR A 65 -1.34 7.04 -2.27
N TYR A 66 -2.36 7.86 -2.42
CA TYR A 66 -3.72 7.44 -2.13
C TYR A 66 -4.24 6.58 -3.29
N ILE A 67 -5.11 5.65 -2.97
CA ILE A 67 -5.80 4.83 -3.98
C ILE A 67 -7.18 5.45 -4.21
N SER A 68 -7.42 5.90 -5.44
CA SER A 68 -8.74 6.39 -5.87
C SER A 68 -9.43 5.28 -6.65
N TYR A 69 -10.59 4.88 -6.17
CA TYR A 69 -11.43 3.88 -6.82
C TYR A 69 -12.76 4.52 -7.21
N ARG A 70 -13.00 4.61 -8.51
CA ARG A 70 -14.20 5.26 -9.06
C ARG A 70 -14.44 6.65 -8.45
N GLY A 71 -13.36 7.42 -8.29
CA GLY A 71 -13.42 8.78 -7.76
C GLY A 71 -13.45 8.91 -6.25
N VAL A 72 -13.36 7.79 -5.51
CA VAL A 72 -13.39 7.78 -4.04
C VAL A 72 -12.04 7.30 -3.52
N LEU A 73 -11.44 8.01 -2.58
CA LEU A 73 -10.21 7.57 -1.92
C LEU A 73 -10.55 6.43 -0.94
N VAL A 74 -9.90 5.29 -1.12
CA VAL A 74 -10.23 4.05 -0.39
C VAL A 74 -9.05 3.43 0.35
N GLY A 75 -7.86 4.02 0.25
CA GLY A 75 -6.69 3.49 0.90
C GLY A 75 -5.41 4.17 0.44
N ASP A 76 -4.29 3.54 0.72
CA ASP A 76 -2.98 4.02 0.31
C ASP A 76 -2.07 2.87 -0.07
N VAL A 77 -1.05 3.19 -0.85
CA VAL A 77 -0.02 2.25 -1.27
C VAL A 77 1.31 2.99 -1.33
N SER A 78 2.39 2.33 -0.92
CA SER A 78 3.71 2.96 -0.90
C SER A 78 4.79 2.01 -1.36
N LEU A 79 5.85 2.61 -1.90
CA LEU A 79 7.08 1.91 -2.28
C LEU A 79 8.25 2.70 -1.70
N ARG A 80 8.91 2.14 -0.71
CA ARG A 80 10.09 2.78 -0.11
C ARG A 80 11.28 2.65 -1.04
N ASN A 81 12.24 3.54 -0.91
CA ASN A 81 13.49 3.49 -1.66
C ASN A 81 14.25 2.17 -1.44
N SER A 82 14.01 1.49 -0.33
CA SER A 82 14.54 0.15 -0.04
C SER A 82 13.91 -0.96 -0.87
N GLY A 83 12.79 -0.69 -1.53
CA GLY A 83 12.01 -1.70 -2.26
C GLY A 83 10.86 -2.29 -1.47
N GLU A 84 10.61 -1.83 -0.25
CA GLU A 84 9.51 -2.34 0.55
C GLU A 84 8.19 -1.73 0.10
N LEU A 85 7.22 -2.62 -0.20
CA LEU A 85 5.84 -2.27 -0.55
C LEU A 85 4.94 -2.38 0.68
N ALA A 86 3.98 -1.48 0.78
CA ALA A 86 2.90 -1.58 1.76
C ALA A 86 1.60 -1.08 1.14
N ILE A 87 0.48 -1.65 1.54
CA ILE A 87 -0.82 -1.27 1.02
C ILE A 87 -1.88 -1.40 2.11
N VAL A 88 -2.79 -0.45 2.13
CA VAL A 88 -3.95 -0.45 3.03
C VAL A 88 -5.17 -0.13 2.20
N ILE A 89 -6.18 -0.99 2.31
CA ILE A 89 -7.51 -0.76 1.73
C ILE A 89 -8.49 -0.70 2.89
N CYS A 90 -9.35 0.30 2.94
CA CYS A 90 -10.36 0.38 3.98
C CYS A 90 -11.33 -0.81 3.87
N ARG A 91 -11.92 -1.20 4.99
CA ARG A 91 -12.68 -2.45 5.10
C ARG A 91 -13.75 -2.59 4.03
N GLU A 92 -14.49 -1.52 3.75
CA GLU A 92 -15.62 -1.55 2.82
C GLU A 92 -15.24 -1.90 1.39
N TYR A 93 -13.97 -1.68 1.03
CA TYR A 93 -13.47 -1.89 -0.32
C TYR A 93 -12.51 -3.07 -0.42
N GLN A 94 -12.33 -3.84 0.64
CA GLN A 94 -11.55 -5.07 0.60
C GLN A 94 -12.27 -6.17 -0.18
N ASN A 95 -11.53 -7.17 -0.66
CA ASN A 95 -12.05 -8.30 -1.43
C ASN A 95 -12.65 -7.94 -2.79
N ARG A 96 -12.17 -6.86 -3.39
CA ARG A 96 -12.61 -6.40 -4.73
C ARG A 96 -11.47 -6.40 -5.75
N HIS A 97 -10.36 -7.07 -5.44
CA HIS A 97 -9.16 -7.11 -6.28
C HIS A 97 -8.49 -5.75 -6.49
N ILE A 98 -8.85 -4.72 -5.72
CA ILE A 98 -8.24 -3.39 -5.81
C ILE A 98 -6.76 -3.46 -5.44
N GLY A 99 -6.44 -4.11 -4.33
CA GLY A 99 -5.06 -4.23 -3.86
C GLY A 99 -4.15 -4.88 -4.89
N ARG A 100 -4.60 -5.96 -5.52
CA ARG A 100 -3.83 -6.68 -6.53
C ARG A 100 -3.48 -5.77 -7.71
N ARG A 101 -4.43 -4.99 -8.19
CA ARG A 101 -4.22 -4.07 -9.31
C ARG A 101 -3.26 -2.94 -8.92
N CYS A 102 -3.39 -2.43 -7.71
CA CYS A 102 -2.48 -1.38 -7.21
C CYS A 102 -1.06 -1.90 -7.05
N ILE A 103 -0.86 -3.09 -6.50
CA ILE A 103 0.49 -3.65 -6.36
C ILE A 103 1.12 -3.89 -7.73
N ARG A 104 0.37 -4.37 -8.72
CA ARG A 104 0.90 -4.48 -10.09
C ARG A 104 1.42 -3.15 -10.62
N ALA A 105 0.67 -2.07 -10.39
CA ALA A 105 1.11 -0.73 -10.79
C ALA A 105 2.38 -0.31 -10.05
N MET A 106 2.50 -0.66 -8.78
CA MET A 106 3.70 -0.35 -8.00
C MET A 106 4.90 -1.18 -8.43
N LEU A 107 4.69 -2.40 -8.93
CA LEU A 107 5.77 -3.19 -9.53
C LEU A 107 6.30 -2.51 -10.80
N ASP A 108 5.42 -1.94 -11.61
CA ASP A 108 5.83 -1.16 -12.78
C ASP A 108 6.64 0.07 -12.35
N LEU A 109 6.22 0.77 -11.30
CA LEU A 109 6.99 1.89 -10.77
C LEU A 109 8.37 1.45 -10.29
N ALA A 110 8.45 0.32 -9.59
CA ALA A 110 9.73 -0.21 -9.11
C ALA A 110 10.68 -0.52 -10.28
N ARG A 111 10.16 -1.09 -11.36
CA ARG A 111 10.95 -1.34 -12.57
C ARG A 111 11.41 -0.06 -13.23
N GLU A 112 10.54 0.94 -13.31
CA GLU A 112 10.89 2.27 -13.84
C GLU A 112 12.02 2.91 -13.04
N LYS A 113 12.08 2.66 -11.73
CA LYS A 113 13.14 3.16 -10.85
C LYS A 113 14.42 2.33 -10.90
N GLY A 114 14.43 1.25 -11.68
CA GLY A 114 15.60 0.37 -11.79
C GLY A 114 15.80 -0.57 -10.60
N MET A 115 14.78 -0.81 -9.81
CA MET A 115 14.88 -1.76 -8.70
C MET A 115 14.94 -3.18 -9.22
N GLU A 116 15.77 -4.01 -8.60
CA GLU A 116 15.92 -5.42 -8.95
C GLU A 116 15.04 -6.34 -8.12
N ARG A 117 14.56 -5.85 -6.98
CA ARG A 117 13.80 -6.64 -6.02
C ARG A 117 12.87 -5.75 -5.22
N VAL A 118 11.69 -6.28 -4.91
CA VAL A 118 10.75 -5.65 -3.99
C VAL A 118 10.41 -6.62 -2.87
N THR A 119 10.04 -6.09 -1.72
CA THR A 119 9.68 -6.89 -0.54
C THR A 119 8.37 -6.40 0.04
N ALA A 120 7.74 -7.26 0.84
CA ALA A 120 6.56 -6.91 1.62
C ALA A 120 6.58 -7.67 2.94
N ASN A 121 6.18 -7.01 4.01
CA ASN A 121 6.03 -7.63 5.32
C ASN A 121 4.53 -7.88 5.54
N ILE A 122 4.15 -9.15 5.70
CA ILE A 122 2.74 -9.54 5.79
C ILE A 122 2.58 -10.48 6.97
N TYR A 123 1.80 -10.06 7.95
CA TYR A 123 1.56 -10.86 9.14
C TYR A 123 0.90 -12.19 8.80
N SER A 124 1.29 -13.25 9.51
CA SER A 124 0.88 -14.62 9.20
C SER A 124 -0.63 -14.83 9.26
N PHE A 125 -1.34 -14.07 10.07
CA PHE A 125 -2.81 -14.17 10.17
C PHE A 125 -3.53 -13.45 9.03
N ASN A 126 -2.84 -12.59 8.28
CA ASN A 126 -3.46 -11.84 7.17
C ASN A 126 -3.45 -12.69 5.89
N THR A 127 -4.27 -13.73 5.90
CA THR A 127 -4.34 -14.72 4.82
C THR A 127 -4.68 -14.09 3.47
N GLN A 128 -5.61 -13.14 3.48
CA GLN A 128 -6.04 -12.46 2.26
C GLN A 128 -4.87 -11.75 1.57
N SER A 129 -4.09 -10.99 2.31
CA SER A 129 -2.93 -10.28 1.77
C SER A 129 -1.86 -11.26 1.31
N ARG A 130 -1.57 -12.29 2.11
CA ARG A 130 -0.60 -13.33 1.75
C ARG A 130 -0.96 -13.96 0.42
N ASN A 131 -2.22 -14.38 0.25
CA ASN A 131 -2.68 -15.00 -0.99
C ASN A 131 -2.56 -14.06 -2.19
N MET A 132 -2.87 -12.79 -1.99
CA MET A 132 -2.75 -11.78 -3.05
C MET A 132 -1.30 -11.64 -3.51
N PHE A 133 -0.35 -11.48 -2.58
CA PHE A 133 1.07 -11.34 -2.93
C PHE A 133 1.62 -12.61 -3.56
N LEU A 134 1.27 -13.78 -3.04
CA LEU A 134 1.68 -15.06 -3.65
C LEU A 134 1.15 -15.18 -5.08
N SER A 135 -0.09 -14.74 -5.33
CA SER A 135 -0.67 -14.80 -6.68
C SER A 135 0.04 -13.87 -7.68
N LEU A 136 0.76 -12.88 -7.20
CA LEU A 136 1.55 -11.96 -8.02
C LEU A 136 2.99 -12.46 -8.25
N GLY A 137 3.34 -13.62 -7.71
CA GLY A 137 4.64 -14.22 -7.89
C GLY A 137 5.61 -13.99 -6.73
N PHE A 138 5.20 -13.31 -5.67
CA PHE A 138 6.01 -13.17 -4.47
C PHE A 138 6.20 -14.54 -3.82
N ARG A 139 7.34 -14.73 -3.16
CA ARG A 139 7.65 -15.92 -2.37
C ARG A 139 8.00 -15.54 -0.94
N GLU A 140 7.72 -16.41 -0.01
CA GLU A 140 8.15 -16.23 1.38
C GLU A 140 9.67 -16.37 1.46
N THR A 141 10.29 -15.45 2.20
CA THR A 141 11.74 -15.48 2.42
C THR A 141 12.10 -15.77 3.87
N GLY A 142 11.11 -15.80 4.76
CA GLY A 142 11.27 -16.13 6.17
C GLY A 142 10.62 -15.07 7.06
N GLY A 143 10.08 -15.47 8.20
CA GLY A 143 9.55 -14.57 9.23
C GLY A 143 8.50 -13.64 8.72
N GLU A 144 7.55 -13.88 8.00
CA GLU A 144 6.51 -12.96 7.49
C GLU A 144 6.98 -12.02 6.38
N TRP A 145 8.20 -12.22 5.87
CA TRP A 145 8.69 -11.45 4.72
C TRP A 145 8.42 -12.18 3.41
N PHE A 146 8.10 -11.39 2.39
CA PHE A 146 7.89 -11.84 1.02
C PHE A 146 8.76 -11.02 0.09
N ALA A 147 9.18 -11.61 -1.01
CA ALA A 147 10.00 -10.92 -2.01
C ALA A 147 9.64 -11.34 -3.43
N LEU A 148 9.88 -10.42 -4.36
CA LEU A 148 9.76 -10.67 -5.79
C LEU A 148 10.97 -10.08 -6.49
N GLU A 149 11.64 -10.90 -7.28
CA GLU A 149 12.72 -10.42 -8.17
C GLU A 149 12.07 -9.80 -9.42
N LEU A 150 12.56 -8.64 -9.81
CA LEU A 150 12.01 -7.89 -10.94
C LEU A 150 12.75 -8.13 -12.26
#